data_094f3c56e62ed64da47c27da0a34fdd7
#
_entry.id   094f3c56e62ed64da47c27da0a34fdd7
#
_cell.length_a   1.000
_cell.length_b   1.000
_cell.length_c   1.000
_cell.angle_alpha   90.00
_cell.angle_beta   90.00
_cell.angle_gamma   90.00
#
_symmetry.space_group_name_H-M   'P 1'
#
loop_
_entity.id
_entity.type
_entity.pdbx_description
1 polymer ?
#
loop_
_entity_poly.entity_id
_entity_poly.type
_entity_poly.pdbx_seq_one_letter_code
_entity_poly.pdbx_strand_id
1 'polypeptide(L)'
;MLNDSQAVRNAQDLNCMAVPVKYRQIGDFHEYYSGARTVPYLTIFVGGNHEASNHLWELYYGGWAAPGIYYMGSANVVRLGPLRIAGLSGIWNGRDYKKPHFERLPYNSSDVRSIYHVRELDTRKLLQIRTQVDIGISHDWPRGVEWQGDLRGLLRVKPYLEDDLNNGRLNSVAAKLALDRLRPAYWFSAHHHVKFAATIDYSKEENGSGSQKQAVPEEQHRTDTQQGTATKNEEEIDLDLDGEVPVTSQAAPPETLKSSNADEINLDLEDEDEEPSQAHDDIPTVSEDLRAQLPAAFSRPPANTSTEQLPPPPGIANKLTRFLALDKCGANRSFLQILDVKPVSQHSAPAPPQKFFRLEYDKEWLAILRVFAADLTLGDPSAQVPPDRGPAHYLPLIEAEEAWVEANLVQPGKMVIPENFELTAPVYDPTMGINVQGQPREYSNPQTRAFCKMLQIPNPFHATEEEVQARMQAGPRPDDPRFEGGHRGRGGFHGGRGRTRGRGGNRGGNRGGQGRAWQR
;
A
#
# COMPACT_ATOMS: atom_id res chain seq x y z
N MET A 1 -8.30 11.65 1.91
CA MET A 1 -7.40 10.49 2.13
C MET A 1 -6.62 10.80 3.39
N LEU A 2 -6.77 10.02 4.44
CA LEU A 2 -5.95 10.17 5.62
C LEU A 2 -4.69 9.33 5.40
N ASN A 3 -3.54 9.97 5.23
CA ASN A 3 -2.26 9.30 5.36
C ASN A 3 -2.07 9.00 6.85
N ASP A 4 -1.83 7.76 7.20
CA ASP A 4 -1.51 7.31 8.56
C ASP A 4 -2.64 7.59 9.58
N SER A 5 -3.85 7.09 9.29
CA SER A 5 -4.91 7.03 10.30
C SER A 5 -4.49 6.15 11.48
N GLN A 6 -3.54 5.24 11.24
CA GLN A 6 -3.03 4.20 12.13
C GLN A 6 -4.12 3.32 12.74
N ALA A 7 -5.39 3.71 12.65
CA ALA A 7 -6.60 3.04 13.11
C ALA A 7 -6.49 2.40 14.51
N VAL A 8 -5.67 2.99 15.40
CA VAL A 8 -5.31 2.49 16.74
C VAL A 8 -6.45 2.77 17.72
N ARG A 9 -7.05 1.71 18.28
CA ARG A 9 -8.17 1.81 19.24
C ARG A 9 -7.69 1.88 20.69
N ASN A 10 -6.55 1.23 20.98
CA ASN A 10 -5.97 1.12 22.32
C ASN A 10 -4.48 0.76 22.25
N ALA A 11 -3.84 0.69 23.43
CA ALA A 11 -2.41 0.43 23.51
C ALA A 11 -1.99 -0.98 23.03
N GLN A 12 -2.88 -1.98 23.04
CA GLN A 12 -2.55 -3.32 22.54
C GLN A 12 -2.46 -3.36 21.01
N ASP A 13 -3.26 -2.55 20.31
CA ASP A 13 -3.20 -2.42 18.84
C ASP A 13 -1.80 -1.97 18.38
N LEU A 14 -1.07 -1.18 19.18
CA LEU A 14 0.30 -0.76 18.87
C LEU A 14 1.28 -1.94 18.68
N ASN A 15 1.00 -3.09 19.31
CA ASN A 15 1.82 -4.29 19.16
C ASN A 15 1.52 -5.08 17.88
N CYS A 16 0.52 -4.65 17.10
CA CYS A 16 0.16 -5.19 15.79
C CYS A 16 0.60 -4.28 14.62
N MET A 17 1.40 -3.25 14.89
CA MET A 17 1.88 -2.29 13.90
C MET A 17 3.32 -2.57 13.49
N ALA A 18 3.60 -2.51 12.19
CA ALA A 18 4.97 -2.57 11.64
C ALA A 18 5.74 -1.26 11.84
N VAL A 19 5.72 -0.72 13.07
CA VAL A 19 6.39 0.50 13.45
C VAL A 19 7.36 0.20 14.59
N PRO A 20 8.65 0.62 14.53
CA PRO A 20 9.58 0.43 15.64
C PRO A 20 9.02 0.99 16.95
N VAL A 21 9.22 0.26 18.06
CA VAL A 21 8.62 0.56 19.37
C VAL A 21 8.80 2.03 19.78
N LYS A 22 9.98 2.62 19.52
CA LYS A 22 10.29 4.02 19.87
C LYS A 22 9.45 5.07 19.14
N TYR A 23 8.78 4.68 18.03
CA TYR A 23 7.95 5.57 17.21
C TYR A 23 6.45 5.26 17.31
N ARG A 24 6.07 4.24 18.10
CA ARG A 24 4.66 3.90 18.30
C ARG A 24 3.99 4.97 19.13
N GLN A 25 2.89 5.50 18.63
CA GLN A 25 2.08 6.53 19.28
C GLN A 25 0.62 6.13 19.19
N ILE A 26 -0.14 6.47 20.23
CA ILE A 26 -1.57 6.15 20.25
C ILE A 26 -2.38 7.01 19.27
N GLY A 27 -1.88 8.21 18.95
CA GLY A 27 -2.62 9.15 18.09
C GLY A 27 -3.98 9.54 18.69
N ASP A 28 -4.86 10.03 17.82
CA ASP A 28 -6.20 10.49 18.22
C ASP A 28 -7.36 9.64 17.63
N PHE A 29 -7.05 8.58 16.88
CA PHE A 29 -8.06 7.73 16.26
C PHE A 29 -9.02 7.11 17.29
N HIS A 30 -8.53 6.74 18.47
CA HIS A 30 -9.34 6.17 19.55
C HIS A 30 -10.49 7.11 20.01
N GLU A 31 -10.34 8.43 19.84
CA GLU A 31 -11.41 9.39 20.15
C GLU A 31 -12.55 9.30 19.12
N TYR A 32 -12.22 9.10 17.84
CA TYR A 32 -13.23 8.85 16.81
C TYR A 32 -13.87 7.48 16.97
N TYR A 33 -13.07 6.47 17.29
CA TYR A 33 -13.54 5.11 17.54
C TYR A 33 -14.54 5.06 18.71
N SER A 34 -14.26 5.78 19.80
CA SER A 34 -15.17 5.87 20.95
C SER A 34 -16.40 6.77 20.73
N GLY A 35 -16.40 7.59 19.67
CA GLY A 35 -17.40 8.62 19.45
C GLY A 35 -17.21 9.89 20.28
N ALA A 36 -16.10 10.00 21.04
CA ALA A 36 -15.75 11.24 21.77
C ALA A 36 -15.46 12.41 20.81
N ARG A 37 -14.99 12.06 19.60
CA ARG A 37 -14.79 13.00 18.49
C ARG A 37 -15.52 12.48 17.25
N THR A 38 -16.03 13.39 16.42
CA THR A 38 -16.71 13.04 15.16
C THR A 38 -16.04 13.72 13.98
N VAL A 39 -16.03 13.04 12.84
CA VAL A 39 -15.58 13.66 11.59
C VAL A 39 -16.68 14.55 11.00
N PRO A 40 -16.34 15.73 10.45
CA PRO A 40 -17.33 16.64 9.87
C PRO A 40 -17.86 16.17 8.51
N TYR A 41 -17.14 15.24 7.86
CA TYR A 41 -17.45 14.71 6.52
C TYR A 41 -17.26 13.21 6.49
N LEU A 42 -18.04 12.54 5.62
CA LEU A 42 -17.78 11.14 5.30
C LEU A 42 -16.33 10.97 4.84
N THR A 43 -15.60 10.15 5.55
CA THR A 43 -14.19 9.84 5.26
C THR A 43 -14.07 8.42 4.75
N ILE A 44 -13.47 8.25 3.57
CA ILE A 44 -13.18 6.93 2.97
C ILE A 44 -11.67 6.78 2.90
N PHE A 45 -11.13 5.63 3.31
CA PHE A 45 -9.69 5.38 3.28
C PHE A 45 -9.32 3.95 2.89
N VAL A 46 -8.10 3.77 2.44
CA VAL A 46 -7.41 2.49 2.26
C VAL A 46 -6.32 2.36 3.32
N GLY A 47 -6.05 1.15 3.78
CA GLY A 47 -5.00 0.90 4.76
C GLY A 47 -3.61 0.90 4.12
N GLY A 48 -2.61 1.32 4.90
CA GLY A 48 -1.19 1.31 4.54
C GLY A 48 -0.38 0.33 5.39
N ASN A 49 0.94 0.53 5.41
CA ASN A 49 1.87 -0.31 6.18
C ASN A 49 2.03 0.09 7.65
N HIS A 50 1.50 1.24 8.07
CA HIS A 50 1.60 1.74 9.45
C HIS A 50 0.31 1.60 10.27
N GLU A 51 -0.61 0.78 9.82
CA GLU A 51 -1.92 0.63 10.46
C GLU A 51 -1.90 -0.37 11.61
N ALA A 52 -2.89 -0.26 12.52
CA ALA A 52 -3.25 -1.32 13.44
C ALA A 52 -3.89 -2.47 12.66
N SER A 53 -3.05 -3.37 12.13
CA SER A 53 -3.44 -4.41 11.17
C SER A 53 -4.52 -5.35 11.73
N ASN A 54 -4.52 -5.61 13.04
CA ASN A 54 -5.55 -6.41 13.70
C ASN A 54 -6.94 -5.77 13.61
N HIS A 55 -7.04 -4.44 13.70
CA HIS A 55 -8.32 -3.74 13.55
C HIS A 55 -8.80 -3.76 12.09
N LEU A 56 -7.94 -3.40 11.14
CA LEU A 56 -8.32 -3.39 9.73
C LEU A 56 -8.62 -4.80 9.20
N TRP A 57 -7.99 -5.82 9.76
CA TRP A 57 -8.28 -7.22 9.42
C TRP A 57 -9.71 -7.65 9.74
N GLU A 58 -10.30 -7.13 10.81
CA GLU A 58 -11.71 -7.36 11.15
C GLU A 58 -12.66 -6.89 10.05
N LEU A 59 -12.23 -5.93 9.22
CA LEU A 59 -12.99 -5.23 8.19
C LEU A 59 -12.49 -5.54 6.77
N TYR A 60 -12.02 -6.74 6.52
CA TYR A 60 -11.46 -7.16 5.24
C TYR A 60 -12.33 -6.83 4.02
N TYR A 61 -13.65 -6.96 4.13
CA TYR A 61 -14.60 -6.63 3.07
C TYR A 61 -15.02 -5.15 3.02
N GLY A 62 -14.40 -4.33 3.84
CA GLY A 62 -14.80 -2.94 4.08
C GLY A 62 -15.77 -2.82 5.27
N GLY A 63 -15.82 -1.64 5.85
CA GLY A 63 -16.67 -1.33 6.99
C GLY A 63 -16.27 -0.03 7.69
N TRP A 64 -17.10 0.35 8.64
CA TRP A 64 -16.87 1.54 9.47
C TRP A 64 -15.80 1.24 10.52
N ALA A 65 -14.62 1.85 10.35
CA ALA A 65 -13.55 1.78 11.36
C ALA A 65 -13.86 2.68 12.57
N ALA A 66 -14.62 3.74 12.35
CA ALA A 66 -15.22 4.61 13.36
C ALA A 66 -16.47 5.27 12.75
N PRO A 67 -17.34 5.92 13.56
CA PRO A 67 -18.48 6.65 13.02
C PRO A 67 -18.05 7.67 11.96
N GLY A 68 -18.60 7.55 10.74
CA GLY A 68 -18.28 8.44 9.63
C GLY A 68 -16.93 8.19 8.94
N ILE A 69 -16.14 7.20 9.39
CA ILE A 69 -14.85 6.80 8.79
C ILE A 69 -14.97 5.37 8.24
N TYR A 70 -14.99 5.24 6.93
CA TYR A 70 -15.17 3.98 6.22
C TYR A 70 -13.84 3.46 5.65
N TYR A 71 -13.44 2.29 6.07
CA TYR A 71 -12.32 1.53 5.52
C TYR A 71 -12.77 0.73 4.31
N MET A 72 -12.02 0.80 3.21
CA MET A 72 -12.35 0.09 1.97
C MET A 72 -12.10 -1.42 2.03
N GLY A 73 -11.48 -1.94 3.09
CA GLY A 73 -11.05 -3.34 3.12
C GLY A 73 -9.74 -3.56 2.36
N SER A 74 -9.35 -4.81 2.13
CA SER A 74 -8.17 -5.15 1.32
C SER A 74 -8.32 -4.69 -0.13
N ALA A 75 -9.51 -4.90 -0.72
CA ALA A 75 -9.93 -4.35 -2.00
C ALA A 75 -11.44 -4.18 -2.00
N ASN A 76 -11.93 -3.12 -2.64
CA ASN A 76 -13.37 -2.83 -2.70
C ASN A 76 -13.74 -1.94 -3.88
N VAL A 77 -15.05 -1.96 -4.21
CA VAL A 77 -15.69 -0.95 -5.05
C VAL A 77 -16.99 -0.54 -4.37
N VAL A 78 -17.15 0.77 -4.14
CA VAL A 78 -18.35 1.35 -3.52
C VAL A 78 -18.89 2.49 -4.39
N ARG A 79 -20.12 2.90 -4.09
CA ARG A 79 -20.77 4.04 -4.75
C ARG A 79 -21.05 5.15 -3.75
N LEU A 80 -20.84 6.38 -4.19
CA LEU A 80 -21.23 7.60 -3.46
C LEU A 80 -21.98 8.52 -4.41
N GLY A 81 -23.31 8.43 -4.39
CA GLY A 81 -24.15 9.09 -5.38
C GLY A 81 -23.81 8.61 -6.81
N PRO A 82 -23.46 9.51 -7.75
CA PRO A 82 -23.11 9.12 -9.11
C PRO A 82 -21.71 8.53 -9.25
N LEU A 83 -20.84 8.70 -8.24
CA LEU A 83 -19.44 8.29 -8.30
C LEU A 83 -19.26 6.83 -7.91
N ARG A 84 -18.40 6.16 -8.66
CA ARG A 84 -17.95 4.80 -8.40
C ARG A 84 -16.48 4.81 -7.99
N ILE A 85 -16.18 4.29 -6.80
CA ILE A 85 -14.87 4.42 -6.13
C ILE A 85 -14.29 3.03 -5.91
N ALA A 86 -13.12 2.74 -6.47
CA ALA A 86 -12.35 1.52 -6.22
C ALA A 86 -11.22 1.81 -5.25
N GLY A 87 -10.93 0.85 -4.35
CA GLY A 87 -9.84 0.93 -3.39
C GLY A 87 -8.99 -0.34 -3.37
N LEU A 88 -7.68 -0.17 -3.15
CA LEU A 88 -6.71 -1.25 -2.93
C LEU A 88 -5.81 -0.86 -1.77
N SER A 89 -5.89 -1.59 -0.67
CA SER A 89 -5.08 -1.38 0.54
C SER A 89 -3.75 -2.10 0.46
N GLY A 90 -2.76 -1.60 1.21
CA GLY A 90 -1.47 -2.26 1.40
C GLY A 90 -0.37 -1.78 0.47
N ILE A 91 0.81 -2.37 0.63
CA ILE A 91 1.98 -2.12 -0.21
C ILE A 91 2.35 -3.35 -1.04
N TRP A 92 3.11 -3.11 -2.11
CA TRP A 92 3.59 -4.17 -2.97
C TRP A 92 4.73 -4.95 -2.32
N ASN A 93 4.61 -6.28 -2.33
CA ASN A 93 5.73 -7.18 -2.06
C ASN A 93 5.63 -8.41 -2.98
N GLY A 94 6.59 -8.56 -3.89
CA GLY A 94 6.56 -9.63 -4.90
C GLY A 94 6.64 -11.03 -4.32
N ARG A 95 7.27 -11.21 -3.15
CA ARG A 95 7.40 -12.52 -2.48
C ARG A 95 6.08 -12.99 -1.86
N ASP A 96 5.27 -12.03 -1.39
CA ASP A 96 4.02 -12.34 -0.70
C ASP A 96 2.78 -12.22 -1.58
N TYR A 97 2.92 -11.57 -2.74
CA TYR A 97 1.81 -11.30 -3.66
C TYR A 97 0.99 -12.56 -4.01
N LYS A 98 1.66 -13.68 -4.30
CA LYS A 98 1.01 -14.95 -4.67
C LYS A 98 0.62 -15.84 -3.49
N LYS A 99 0.91 -15.42 -2.27
CA LYS A 99 0.52 -16.16 -1.06
C LYS A 99 -0.92 -15.87 -0.66
N PRO A 100 -1.58 -16.77 0.10
CA PRO A 100 -2.85 -16.45 0.75
C PRO A 100 -2.62 -15.44 1.88
N HIS A 101 -3.68 -14.94 2.46
CA HIS A 101 -3.63 -14.20 3.72
C HIS A 101 -3.43 -15.16 4.88
N PHE A 102 -2.18 -15.50 5.17
CA PHE A 102 -1.83 -16.53 6.15
C PHE A 102 -1.64 -16.00 7.58
N GLU A 103 -1.59 -14.68 7.72
CA GLU A 103 -1.38 -14.03 9.01
C GLU A 103 -2.64 -14.14 9.88
N ARG A 104 -2.46 -14.44 11.15
CA ARG A 104 -3.53 -14.48 12.14
C ARG A 104 -3.00 -14.27 13.56
N LEU A 105 -3.77 -13.57 14.38
CA LEU A 105 -3.42 -13.31 15.77
C LEU A 105 -3.23 -14.59 16.59
N PRO A 106 -2.21 -14.64 17.48
CA PRO A 106 -1.20 -13.60 17.71
C PRO A 106 -0.11 -13.61 16.62
N TYR A 107 0.26 -12.43 16.15
CA TYR A 107 1.25 -12.26 15.08
C TYR A 107 2.67 -12.48 15.60
N ASN A 108 3.52 -13.13 14.83
CA ASN A 108 4.97 -13.08 14.99
C ASN A 108 5.54 -11.81 14.34
N SER A 109 6.86 -11.62 14.38
CA SER A 109 7.49 -10.40 13.80
C SER A 109 7.38 -10.35 12.27
N SER A 110 7.36 -11.51 11.61
CA SER A 110 7.15 -11.61 10.16
C SER A 110 5.71 -11.30 9.77
N ASP A 111 4.72 -11.82 10.53
CA ASP A 111 3.30 -11.57 10.28
C ASP A 111 2.95 -10.08 10.36
N VAL A 112 3.49 -9.37 11.34
CA VAL A 112 3.28 -7.90 11.48
C VAL A 112 3.75 -7.14 10.24
N ARG A 113 4.80 -7.63 9.56
CA ARG A 113 5.37 -6.98 8.37
C ARG A 113 4.72 -7.43 7.06
N SER A 114 4.06 -8.59 7.02
CA SER A 114 3.48 -9.14 5.79
C SER A 114 1.98 -8.97 5.66
N ILE A 115 1.26 -8.76 6.77
CA ILE A 115 -0.21 -8.72 6.79
C ILE A 115 -0.81 -7.60 5.93
N TYR A 116 -0.09 -6.50 5.76
CA TYR A 116 -0.49 -5.38 4.92
C TYR A 116 -0.01 -5.51 3.46
N HIS A 117 0.68 -6.59 3.09
CA HIS A 117 1.07 -6.78 1.70
C HIS A 117 -0.14 -7.09 0.81
N VAL A 118 -0.20 -6.45 -0.34
CA VAL A 118 -1.22 -6.72 -1.36
C VAL A 118 -1.13 -8.18 -1.81
N ARG A 119 -2.27 -8.88 -1.89
CA ARG A 119 -2.35 -10.25 -2.40
C ARG A 119 -2.93 -10.31 -3.80
N GLU A 120 -2.48 -11.31 -4.56
CA GLU A 120 -2.96 -11.53 -5.92
C GLU A 120 -4.47 -11.71 -6.00
N LEU A 121 -5.07 -12.44 -5.05
CA LEU A 121 -6.51 -12.69 -5.01
C LEU A 121 -7.30 -11.37 -4.94
N ASP A 122 -6.84 -10.39 -4.17
CA ASP A 122 -7.51 -9.09 -4.04
C ASP A 122 -7.39 -8.26 -5.32
N THR A 123 -6.19 -8.25 -5.92
CA THR A 123 -5.95 -7.63 -7.23
C THR A 123 -6.79 -8.30 -8.31
N ARG A 124 -6.79 -9.65 -8.36
CA ARG A 124 -7.54 -10.45 -9.33
C ARG A 124 -9.04 -10.11 -9.31
N LYS A 125 -9.63 -9.90 -8.13
CA LYS A 125 -11.03 -9.46 -8.00
C LYS A 125 -11.25 -8.10 -8.68
N LEU A 126 -10.38 -7.11 -8.45
CA LEU A 126 -10.47 -5.80 -9.11
C LEU A 126 -10.32 -5.90 -10.63
N LEU A 127 -9.46 -6.80 -11.13
CA LEU A 127 -9.27 -7.02 -12.56
C LEU A 127 -10.51 -7.62 -13.26
N GLN A 128 -11.50 -8.13 -12.52
CA GLN A 128 -12.76 -8.60 -13.11
C GLN A 128 -13.77 -7.47 -13.39
N ILE A 129 -13.53 -6.25 -12.90
CA ILE A 129 -14.41 -5.09 -13.15
C ILE A 129 -14.47 -4.81 -14.65
N ARG A 130 -15.69 -4.62 -15.16
CA ARG A 130 -16.00 -4.41 -16.60
C ARG A 130 -16.65 -3.06 -16.88
N THR A 131 -17.13 -2.37 -15.85
CA THR A 131 -17.80 -1.09 -15.96
C THR A 131 -16.96 0.03 -15.37
N GLN A 132 -17.10 1.26 -15.91
CA GLN A 132 -16.27 2.40 -15.60
C GLN A 132 -16.25 2.73 -14.10
N VAL A 133 -15.07 2.94 -13.57
CA VAL A 133 -14.79 3.49 -12.23
C VAL A 133 -14.37 4.95 -12.39
N ASP A 134 -14.84 5.83 -11.50
CA ASP A 134 -14.54 7.27 -11.56
C ASP A 134 -13.28 7.62 -10.77
N ILE A 135 -13.10 6.98 -9.60
CA ILE A 135 -12.00 7.22 -8.68
C ILE A 135 -11.33 5.90 -8.31
N GLY A 136 -10.02 5.81 -8.44
CA GLY A 136 -9.18 4.77 -7.86
C GLY A 136 -8.40 5.32 -6.66
N ILE A 137 -8.25 4.49 -5.62
CA ILE A 137 -7.48 4.83 -4.42
C ILE A 137 -6.58 3.64 -4.09
N SER A 138 -5.28 3.87 -3.93
CA SER A 138 -4.35 2.87 -3.37
C SER A 138 -3.44 3.52 -2.32
N HIS A 139 -2.91 2.74 -1.39
CA HIS A 139 -1.89 3.28 -0.50
C HIS A 139 -0.59 3.48 -1.26
N ASP A 140 -0.06 2.42 -1.85
CA ASP A 140 1.15 2.44 -2.66
C ASP A 140 0.88 3.02 -4.05
N TRP A 141 1.90 3.66 -4.66
CA TRP A 141 1.75 4.25 -5.98
C TRP A 141 1.72 3.18 -7.08
N PRO A 142 0.92 3.35 -8.15
CA PRO A 142 1.02 2.48 -9.32
C PRO A 142 2.41 2.60 -9.96
N ARG A 143 3.09 1.48 -10.20
CA ARG A 143 4.42 1.45 -10.85
C ARG A 143 4.40 2.19 -12.18
N GLY A 144 5.40 3.02 -12.42
CA GLY A 144 5.56 3.76 -13.66
C GLY A 144 4.86 5.13 -13.68
N VAL A 145 4.03 5.46 -12.67
CA VAL A 145 3.39 6.77 -12.57
C VAL A 145 4.41 7.88 -12.37
N GLU A 146 5.54 7.58 -11.76
CA GLU A 146 6.67 8.50 -11.54
C GLU A 146 7.24 9.06 -12.85
N TRP A 147 7.14 8.30 -13.95
CA TRP A 147 7.57 8.74 -15.28
C TRP A 147 6.57 9.65 -15.99
N GLN A 148 5.36 9.77 -15.47
CA GLN A 148 4.27 10.53 -16.06
C GLN A 148 4.11 11.94 -15.46
N GLY A 149 5.02 12.33 -14.53
CA GLY A 149 5.03 13.62 -13.85
C GLY A 149 6.45 14.19 -13.69
N ASP A 150 6.64 15.10 -12.72
CA ASP A 150 7.97 15.70 -12.44
C ASP A 150 8.87 14.75 -11.65
N LEU A 151 9.41 13.73 -12.31
CA LEU A 151 10.36 12.78 -11.72
C LEU A 151 11.60 13.49 -11.11
N ARG A 152 12.13 14.52 -11.79
CA ARG A 152 13.32 15.23 -11.27
C ARG A 152 13.01 15.98 -9.98
N GLY A 153 11.84 16.57 -9.88
CA GLY A 153 11.34 17.19 -8.65
C GLY A 153 11.16 16.18 -7.54
N LEU A 154 10.59 15.01 -7.85
CA LEU A 154 10.41 13.90 -6.92
C LEU A 154 11.75 13.44 -6.34
N LEU A 155 12.73 13.09 -7.18
CA LEU A 155 14.04 12.61 -6.74
C LEU A 155 14.86 13.69 -6.01
N ARG A 156 14.62 14.99 -6.27
CA ARG A 156 15.22 16.06 -5.49
C ARG A 156 14.72 16.09 -4.05
N VAL A 157 13.43 15.80 -3.83
CA VAL A 157 12.80 15.78 -2.51
C VAL A 157 13.02 14.44 -1.81
N LYS A 158 13.02 13.34 -2.56
CA LYS A 158 13.13 11.95 -2.08
C LYS A 158 14.27 11.23 -2.84
N PRO A 159 15.55 11.58 -2.60
CA PRO A 159 16.67 11.02 -3.35
C PRO A 159 16.85 9.51 -3.16
N TYR A 160 16.43 8.95 -2.05
CA TYR A 160 16.51 7.50 -1.77
C TYR A 160 15.65 6.64 -2.72
N LEU A 161 14.63 7.20 -3.37
CA LEU A 161 13.81 6.49 -4.35
C LEU A 161 14.58 6.17 -5.65
N GLU A 162 15.75 6.79 -5.87
CA GLU A 162 16.53 6.62 -7.10
C GLU A 162 17.06 5.19 -7.25
N ASP A 163 17.48 4.56 -6.17
CA ASP A 163 17.98 3.18 -6.17
C ASP A 163 16.87 2.19 -6.55
N ASP A 164 15.68 2.33 -5.99
CA ASP A 164 14.53 1.48 -6.32
C ASP A 164 14.01 1.73 -7.74
N LEU A 165 14.05 3.01 -8.19
CA LEU A 165 13.73 3.36 -9.57
C LEU A 165 14.68 2.66 -10.56
N ASN A 166 16.00 2.75 -10.32
CA ASN A 166 17.02 2.18 -11.19
C ASN A 166 16.97 0.64 -11.21
N ASN A 167 16.60 0.02 -10.10
CA ASN A 167 16.44 -1.43 -9.98
C ASN A 167 15.05 -1.92 -10.43
N GLY A 168 14.15 -1.02 -10.88
CA GLY A 168 12.79 -1.35 -11.29
C GLY A 168 11.91 -1.89 -10.15
N ARG A 169 12.25 -1.59 -8.89
CA ARG A 169 11.50 -2.02 -7.71
C ARG A 169 10.52 -0.97 -7.20
N LEU A 170 10.68 0.28 -7.62
CA LEU A 170 9.84 1.39 -7.16
C LEU A 170 8.36 1.14 -7.49
N ASN A 171 7.50 1.35 -6.51
CA ASN A 171 6.05 1.34 -6.62
C ASN A 171 5.39 -0.03 -6.91
N SER A 172 4.07 -0.08 -6.85
CA SER A 172 3.24 -1.28 -6.85
C SER A 172 2.89 -1.79 -8.24
N VAL A 173 3.27 -3.03 -8.55
CA VAL A 173 2.77 -3.75 -9.74
C VAL A 173 1.26 -3.98 -9.65
N ALA A 174 0.75 -4.33 -8.47
CA ALA A 174 -0.66 -4.60 -8.26
C ALA A 174 -1.53 -3.35 -8.50
N ALA A 175 -1.10 -2.19 -7.95
CA ALA A 175 -1.78 -0.92 -8.19
C ALA A 175 -1.71 -0.51 -9.68
N LYS A 176 -0.59 -0.78 -10.38
CA LYS A 176 -0.46 -0.54 -11.81
C LYS A 176 -1.45 -1.41 -12.62
N LEU A 177 -1.56 -2.70 -12.32
CA LEU A 177 -2.53 -3.59 -12.96
C LEU A 177 -3.97 -3.10 -12.76
N ALA A 178 -4.31 -2.68 -11.53
CA ALA A 178 -5.62 -2.14 -11.23
C ALA A 178 -5.88 -0.80 -11.96
N LEU A 179 -4.90 0.12 -11.97
CA LEU A 179 -4.98 1.39 -12.68
C LEU A 179 -5.24 1.18 -14.18
N ASP A 180 -4.45 0.34 -14.84
CA ASP A 180 -4.55 0.09 -16.28
C ASP A 180 -5.87 -0.61 -16.64
N ARG A 181 -6.37 -1.47 -15.77
CA ARG A 181 -7.63 -2.18 -15.97
C ARG A 181 -8.84 -1.29 -15.78
N LEU A 182 -8.85 -0.47 -14.71
CA LEU A 182 -10.01 0.33 -14.31
C LEU A 182 -10.07 1.68 -15.02
N ARG A 183 -8.93 2.24 -15.42
CA ARG A 183 -8.78 3.55 -16.10
C ARG A 183 -9.70 4.62 -15.48
N PRO A 184 -9.65 4.89 -14.17
CA PRO A 184 -10.52 5.91 -13.57
C PRO A 184 -10.11 7.32 -14.02
N ALA A 185 -11.01 8.31 -13.88
CA ALA A 185 -10.66 9.71 -14.17
C ALA A 185 -9.61 10.25 -13.18
N TYR A 186 -9.65 9.78 -11.94
CA TYR A 186 -8.71 10.16 -10.89
C TYR A 186 -8.16 8.94 -10.18
N TRP A 187 -6.86 8.99 -9.85
CA TRP A 187 -6.21 8.00 -8.99
C TRP A 187 -5.47 8.71 -7.87
N PHE A 188 -5.73 8.30 -6.63
CA PHE A 188 -5.09 8.88 -5.46
C PHE A 188 -4.25 7.83 -4.74
N SER A 189 -3.03 8.23 -4.33
CA SER A 189 -2.13 7.39 -3.52
C SER A 189 -1.49 8.17 -2.38
N ALA A 190 -0.81 7.45 -1.48
CA ALA A 190 -0.16 7.98 -0.29
C ALA A 190 1.33 7.61 -0.23
N HIS A 191 1.77 6.82 0.74
CA HIS A 191 3.02 6.10 0.93
C HIS A 191 4.29 6.98 0.97
N HIS A 192 4.69 7.60 -0.13
CA HIS A 192 5.95 8.35 -0.21
C HIS A 192 5.95 9.72 0.48
N HIS A 193 4.84 10.14 1.10
CA HIS A 193 4.75 11.38 1.86
C HIS A 193 5.28 12.61 1.11
N VAL A 194 4.90 12.75 -0.16
CA VAL A 194 5.28 13.86 -1.03
C VAL A 194 4.12 14.19 -1.97
N LYS A 195 3.87 15.48 -2.19
CA LYS A 195 2.90 15.90 -3.22
C LYS A 195 3.49 15.61 -4.60
N PHE A 196 2.75 14.84 -5.40
CA PHE A 196 3.13 14.52 -6.77
C PHE A 196 1.88 14.39 -7.64
N ALA A 197 1.90 14.99 -8.81
CA ALA A 197 0.83 14.90 -9.79
C ALA A 197 1.36 14.35 -11.12
N ALA A 198 0.55 13.53 -11.78
CA ALA A 198 0.87 12.95 -13.07
C ALA A 198 -0.39 12.75 -13.90
N THR A 199 -0.23 12.64 -15.23
CA THR A 199 -1.33 12.38 -16.16
C THR A 199 -1.00 11.16 -17.01
N ILE A 200 -1.85 10.14 -16.97
CA ILE A 200 -1.71 8.92 -17.75
C ILE A 200 -2.68 8.96 -18.92
N ASP A 201 -2.15 9.00 -20.14
CA ASP A 201 -2.89 9.07 -21.40
C ASP A 201 -2.85 7.73 -22.13
N TYR A 202 -3.95 6.99 -22.10
CA TYR A 202 -4.08 5.67 -22.73
C TYR A 202 -4.31 5.74 -24.25
N SER A 203 -4.58 6.91 -24.83
CA SER A 203 -4.77 7.04 -26.28
C SER A 203 -3.49 6.82 -27.07
N LYS A 204 -2.33 7.04 -26.44
CA LYS A 204 -1.01 6.83 -27.05
C LYS A 204 -0.64 5.34 -27.19
N GLU A 205 -1.17 4.50 -26.33
CA GLU A 205 -0.95 3.05 -26.36
C GLU A 205 -1.73 2.38 -27.51
N GLU A 206 -2.93 2.86 -27.83
CA GLU A 206 -3.77 2.31 -28.90
C GLU A 206 -3.21 2.57 -30.30
N ASN A 207 -2.41 3.61 -30.48
CA ASN A 207 -1.81 4.00 -31.78
C ASN A 207 -0.40 3.42 -32.00
N GLY A 208 0.18 2.72 -31.01
CA GLY A 208 1.56 2.25 -31.00
C GLY A 208 1.70 0.73 -30.97
N SER A 209 1.01 0.00 -31.85
CA SER A 209 1.31 -1.41 -32.14
C SER A 209 2.59 -1.53 -32.98
N GLY A 210 3.74 -1.28 -32.37
CA GLY A 210 5.02 -1.39 -33.05
C GLY A 210 6.18 -1.15 -32.08
N SER A 211 6.81 -2.23 -31.67
CA SER A 211 8.06 -2.32 -30.91
C SER A 211 8.98 -1.12 -30.98
N GLN A 212 9.35 -0.56 -29.81
CA GLN A 212 10.74 -0.12 -29.65
C GLN A 212 11.13 -0.15 -28.17
N LYS A 213 12.05 -1.06 -27.86
CA LYS A 213 12.92 -0.96 -26.68
C LYS A 213 13.63 0.38 -26.75
N GLN A 214 13.31 1.30 -25.84
CA GLN A 214 14.13 2.50 -25.70
C GLN A 214 15.41 2.12 -24.97
N ALA A 215 16.49 2.12 -25.74
CA ALA A 215 17.87 2.13 -25.25
C ALA A 215 18.17 3.52 -24.67
N VAL A 216 18.95 3.53 -23.60
CA VAL A 216 19.55 4.70 -22.94
C VAL A 216 20.32 5.51 -23.98
N PRO A 217 20.13 6.85 -24.12
CA PRO A 217 21.00 7.67 -24.97
C PRO A 217 22.31 7.99 -24.25
N GLU A 218 23.41 7.62 -24.87
CA GLU A 218 24.75 8.14 -24.55
C GLU A 218 24.82 9.66 -24.78
N GLU A 219 25.47 10.34 -23.84
CA GLU A 219 25.79 11.77 -23.91
C GLU A 219 26.64 12.12 -25.14
N GLN A 220 26.18 13.05 -25.94
CA GLN A 220 27.06 13.88 -26.77
C GLN A 220 26.81 15.36 -26.49
N HIS A 221 27.82 15.97 -25.90
CA HIS A 221 28.00 17.41 -25.80
C HIS A 221 27.92 18.10 -27.16
N ARG A 222 26.97 19.03 -27.33
CA ARG A 222 27.11 20.16 -28.25
C ARG A 222 26.31 21.36 -27.75
N THR A 223 27.06 22.41 -27.45
CA THR A 223 26.61 23.80 -27.31
C THR A 223 25.98 24.27 -28.61
N ASP A 224 24.75 24.79 -28.58
CA ASP A 224 24.42 26.00 -29.32
C ASP A 224 23.13 26.66 -28.80
N THR A 225 23.23 27.95 -28.71
CA THR A 225 22.26 28.93 -28.22
C THR A 225 21.22 29.20 -29.30
N GLN A 226 19.90 28.95 -29.03
CA GLN A 226 18.83 29.71 -29.70
C GLN A 226 17.56 29.74 -28.85
N GLN A 227 17.09 30.97 -28.63
CA GLN A 227 15.79 31.28 -28.03
C GLN A 227 14.64 30.70 -28.88
N GLY A 228 13.79 29.90 -28.24
CA GLY A 228 12.52 29.45 -28.82
C GLY A 228 11.40 29.66 -27.80
N THR A 229 10.46 30.48 -28.15
CA THR A 229 9.25 30.83 -27.42
C THR A 229 8.47 29.61 -26.98
N ALA A 230 8.24 29.48 -25.68
CA ALA A 230 7.40 28.45 -25.08
C ALA A 230 5.93 28.72 -25.38
N THR A 231 5.30 27.83 -26.12
CA THR A 231 3.84 27.76 -26.22
C THR A 231 3.29 27.19 -24.93
N LYS A 232 2.53 27.99 -24.19
CA LYS A 232 1.75 27.55 -23.02
C LYS A 232 0.73 26.51 -23.46
N ASN A 233 0.78 25.33 -22.82
CA ASN A 233 -0.32 24.36 -22.87
C ASN A 233 -1.42 24.85 -21.93
N GLU A 234 -2.57 25.22 -22.46
CA GLU A 234 -3.73 25.77 -21.72
C GLU A 234 -4.50 24.72 -20.88
N GLU A 235 -3.99 23.50 -20.74
CA GLU A 235 -4.62 22.44 -19.93
C GLU A 235 -3.82 22.05 -18.66
N GLU A 236 -2.82 22.81 -18.31
CA GLU A 236 -2.12 22.65 -17.04
C GLU A 236 -3.03 23.15 -15.92
N ILE A 237 -3.31 22.32 -14.91
CA ILE A 237 -4.06 22.72 -13.71
C ILE A 237 -3.19 23.75 -12.98
N ASP A 238 -3.46 25.02 -13.22
CA ASP A 238 -2.79 26.16 -12.61
C ASP A 238 -3.14 26.15 -11.10
N LEU A 239 -2.19 25.82 -10.27
CA LEU A 239 -2.30 25.82 -8.81
C LEU A 239 -1.60 27.05 -8.23
N ASP A 240 -1.61 28.17 -8.93
CA ASP A 240 -1.08 29.42 -8.43
C ASP A 240 -1.98 30.00 -7.34
N LEU A 241 -1.51 29.89 -6.12
CA LEU A 241 -1.99 30.65 -4.97
C LEU A 241 -0.93 31.74 -4.68
N ASP A 242 -0.98 32.81 -5.48
CA ASP A 242 -0.29 34.05 -5.13
C ASP A 242 -1.12 34.83 -4.11
N GLY A 243 -0.63 34.84 -2.89
CA GLY A 243 -1.02 35.77 -1.84
C GLY A 243 0.20 36.58 -1.42
N GLU A 244 0.49 37.65 -2.13
CA GLU A 244 1.54 38.60 -1.74
C GLU A 244 1.19 39.32 -0.42
N VAL A 245 2.14 39.28 0.52
CA VAL A 245 2.26 40.29 1.57
C VAL A 245 3.68 40.84 1.54
N PRO A 246 3.89 42.15 1.40
CA PRO A 246 5.22 42.73 1.24
C PRO A 246 5.93 42.87 2.58
N VAL A 247 7.13 42.32 2.69
CA VAL A 247 8.08 42.70 3.75
C VAL A 247 9.41 43.06 3.14
N THR A 248 9.77 44.31 3.37
CA THR A 248 11.02 44.96 3.01
C THR A 248 12.22 44.43 3.80
N SER A 249 13.33 44.30 3.06
CA SER A 249 14.72 44.63 3.35
C SER A 249 15.65 43.66 4.08
N GLN A 250 16.74 43.49 3.39
CA GLN A 250 18.17 43.34 3.75
C GLN A 250 18.77 41.94 3.76
N ALA A 251 19.71 41.84 2.84
CA ALA A 251 20.52 40.68 2.49
C ALA A 251 21.60 40.37 3.55
N ALA A 252 21.77 39.07 3.82
CA ALA A 252 23.03 38.46 4.25
C ALA A 252 23.22 37.10 3.57
N PRO A 253 24.42 36.61 3.31
CA PRO A 253 24.69 35.51 2.38
C PRO A 253 24.31 34.16 2.94
N PRO A 254 24.03 33.13 2.08
CA PRO A 254 23.45 31.88 2.50
C PRO A 254 24.47 30.94 3.13
N GLU A 255 24.30 30.64 4.39
CA GLU A 255 24.88 29.44 5.00
C GLU A 255 24.05 28.22 4.58
N THR A 256 24.72 27.22 4.02
CA THR A 256 24.16 25.93 3.66
C THR A 256 23.72 25.18 4.93
N LEU A 257 22.46 25.31 5.30
CA LEU A 257 21.81 24.46 6.31
C LEU A 257 21.41 23.15 5.65
N LYS A 258 22.12 22.08 5.98
CA LYS A 258 21.65 20.71 5.79
C LYS A 258 20.45 20.53 6.74
N SER A 259 19.24 20.67 6.21
CA SER A 259 18.00 20.33 6.91
C SER A 259 17.84 18.81 6.87
N SER A 260 18.40 18.10 7.84
CA SER A 260 17.97 16.74 8.14
C SER A 260 16.65 16.84 8.93
N ASN A 261 15.53 16.50 8.30
CA ASN A 261 14.26 16.35 8.99
C ASN A 261 14.37 15.18 9.98
N ALA A 262 14.47 15.47 11.26
CA ALA A 262 14.62 14.47 12.34
C ALA A 262 13.35 13.58 12.52
N ASP A 263 12.24 13.89 11.83
CA ASP A 263 10.96 13.20 11.95
C ASP A 263 10.63 12.28 10.76
N GLU A 264 11.55 12.15 9.81
CA GLU A 264 11.36 11.26 8.66
C GLU A 264 11.86 9.86 9.00
N ILE A 265 10.92 9.00 9.43
CA ILE A 265 11.20 7.59 9.69
C ILE A 265 11.25 6.90 8.34
N ASN A 266 12.42 6.62 7.85
CA ASN A 266 12.62 5.78 6.67
C ASN A 266 12.52 4.30 7.11
N LEU A 267 11.28 3.79 7.18
CA LEU A 267 11.00 2.39 7.56
C LEU A 267 11.12 1.42 6.38
N ASP A 268 11.28 1.94 5.17
CA ASP A 268 11.36 1.12 3.95
C ASP A 268 12.77 0.53 3.70
N LEU A 269 13.77 0.94 4.48
CA LEU A 269 15.16 0.45 4.31
C LEU A 269 15.46 -0.88 5.00
N GLU A 270 14.52 -1.48 5.74
CA GLU A 270 14.77 -2.78 6.39
C GLU A 270 14.34 -3.99 5.56
N ASP A 271 13.66 -3.79 4.44
CA ASP A 271 13.38 -4.83 3.44
C ASP A 271 14.44 -4.81 2.33
N GLU A 272 15.75 -4.90 2.69
CA GLU A 272 16.77 -5.24 1.72
C GLU A 272 16.47 -6.65 1.19
N ASP A 273 15.86 -6.68 0.01
CA ASP A 273 15.78 -7.87 -0.83
C ASP A 273 17.21 -8.30 -1.21
N GLU A 274 17.85 -9.14 -0.38
CA GLU A 274 18.91 -9.98 -0.88
C GLU A 274 18.28 -10.89 -1.95
N GLU A 275 18.41 -10.50 -3.22
CA GLU A 275 18.29 -11.46 -4.31
C GLU A 275 19.22 -12.64 -3.99
N PRO A 276 18.77 -13.91 -4.14
CA PRO A 276 19.68 -15.03 -4.06
C PRO A 276 20.77 -14.75 -5.11
N SER A 277 22.00 -14.57 -4.65
CA SER A 277 23.17 -14.55 -5.51
C SER A 277 23.04 -15.72 -6.45
N GLN A 278 22.91 -15.45 -7.76
CA GLN A 278 23.04 -16.47 -8.78
C GLN A 278 24.44 -17.08 -8.58
N ALA A 279 24.47 -18.25 -7.95
CA ALA A 279 25.59 -19.12 -8.09
C ALA A 279 25.70 -19.36 -9.61
N HIS A 280 26.77 -18.87 -10.20
CA HIS A 280 27.21 -19.30 -11.52
C HIS A 280 27.59 -20.78 -11.38
N ASP A 281 26.58 -21.66 -11.45
CA ASP A 281 26.81 -23.01 -11.90
C ASP A 281 27.01 -22.93 -13.41
N ASP A 282 28.24 -23.12 -13.83
CA ASP A 282 28.59 -23.46 -15.19
C ASP A 282 27.91 -24.79 -15.59
N ILE A 283 26.62 -24.68 -15.95
CA ILE A 283 25.91 -25.78 -16.62
C ILE A 283 26.35 -25.73 -18.07
N PRO A 284 27.01 -26.80 -18.60
CA PRO A 284 27.42 -26.84 -19.98
C PRO A 284 26.18 -26.66 -20.85
N THR A 285 26.17 -25.62 -21.68
CA THR A 285 25.15 -25.34 -22.68
C THR A 285 25.01 -26.53 -23.62
N VAL A 286 23.93 -27.27 -23.48
CA VAL A 286 23.55 -28.35 -24.42
C VAL A 286 23.30 -27.68 -25.78
N SER A 287 24.01 -28.14 -26.81
CA SER A 287 23.90 -27.61 -28.18
C SER A 287 22.47 -27.73 -28.71
N GLU A 288 22.06 -26.78 -29.55
CA GLU A 288 20.70 -26.74 -30.14
C GLU A 288 20.36 -28.05 -30.91
N ASP A 289 21.33 -28.71 -31.49
CA ASP A 289 21.16 -30.02 -32.19
C ASP A 289 20.75 -31.15 -31.23
N LEU A 290 21.16 -31.11 -29.96
CA LEU A 290 20.72 -32.07 -28.96
C LEU A 290 19.31 -31.75 -28.43
N ARG A 291 18.91 -30.47 -28.43
CA ARG A 291 17.54 -30.07 -28.08
C ARG A 291 16.51 -30.49 -29.13
N ALA A 292 16.89 -30.51 -30.42
CA ALA A 292 15.99 -30.91 -31.50
C ALA A 292 15.67 -32.43 -31.49
N GLN A 293 16.46 -33.23 -30.77
CA GLN A 293 16.27 -34.68 -30.67
C GLN A 293 15.42 -35.14 -29.49
N LEU A 294 14.98 -34.20 -28.62
CA LEU A 294 14.11 -34.51 -27.49
C LEU A 294 12.65 -34.66 -27.96
N PRO A 295 11.91 -35.68 -27.47
CA PRO A 295 10.47 -35.81 -27.73
C PRO A 295 9.72 -34.54 -27.37
N ALA A 296 8.70 -34.17 -28.13
CA ALA A 296 7.88 -32.95 -27.93
C ALA A 296 7.28 -32.83 -26.53
N ALA A 297 7.19 -33.92 -25.77
CA ALA A 297 6.77 -33.91 -24.37
C ALA A 297 7.79 -33.29 -23.40
N PHE A 298 9.06 -33.10 -23.83
CA PHE A 298 10.12 -32.45 -23.05
C PHE A 298 10.41 -31.00 -23.49
N SER A 299 9.78 -30.53 -24.56
CA SER A 299 9.80 -29.11 -24.89
C SER A 299 9.00 -28.37 -23.79
N ARG A 300 9.73 -27.73 -22.89
CA ARG A 300 9.13 -26.76 -21.95
C ARG A 300 8.35 -25.77 -22.82
N PRO A 301 7.03 -25.56 -22.59
CA PRO A 301 6.34 -24.49 -23.28
C PRO A 301 7.18 -23.23 -23.10
N PRO A 302 7.36 -22.38 -24.12
CA PRO A 302 8.05 -21.12 -23.94
C PRO A 302 7.39 -20.46 -22.71
N ALA A 303 8.21 -20.02 -21.76
CA ALA A 303 7.73 -19.21 -20.66
C ALA A 303 7.26 -17.90 -21.27
N ASN A 304 6.04 -17.90 -21.81
CA ASN A 304 5.31 -16.69 -22.16
C ASN A 304 4.93 -16.02 -20.85
N THR A 305 5.89 -15.37 -20.23
CA THR A 305 5.68 -14.33 -19.23
C THR A 305 5.55 -12.96 -19.90
N SER A 306 4.96 -12.87 -21.07
CA SER A 306 4.23 -11.70 -21.45
C SER A 306 2.86 -11.87 -20.81
N THR A 307 2.62 -11.21 -19.68
CA THR A 307 1.28 -10.84 -19.28
C THR A 307 0.78 -9.95 -20.42
N GLU A 308 0.20 -10.57 -21.47
CA GLU A 308 -0.54 -9.81 -22.47
C GLU A 308 -1.57 -9.01 -21.69
N GLN A 309 -1.37 -7.70 -21.62
CA GLN A 309 -2.34 -6.81 -21.01
C GLN A 309 -3.62 -6.95 -21.81
N LEU A 310 -4.57 -7.65 -21.25
CA LEU A 310 -5.88 -7.78 -21.86
C LEU A 310 -6.44 -6.38 -22.12
N PRO A 311 -6.98 -6.12 -23.31
CA PRO A 311 -7.57 -4.82 -23.62
C PRO A 311 -8.64 -4.49 -22.55
N PRO A 312 -8.83 -3.22 -22.22
CA PRO A 312 -9.86 -2.82 -21.28
C PRO A 312 -11.23 -3.29 -21.78
N PRO A 313 -12.15 -3.68 -20.87
CA PRO A 313 -13.50 -4.05 -21.26
C PRO A 313 -14.21 -2.92 -21.99
N PRO A 314 -15.15 -3.22 -22.90
CA PRO A 314 -15.88 -2.19 -23.66
C PRO A 314 -16.61 -1.14 -22.80
N GLY A 315 -16.96 -1.50 -21.55
CA GLY A 315 -17.61 -0.59 -20.59
C GLY A 315 -16.63 0.37 -19.90
N ILE A 316 -15.32 0.28 -20.16
CA ILE A 316 -14.28 1.18 -19.62
C ILE A 316 -13.77 2.04 -20.76
N ALA A 317 -14.26 3.27 -20.84
CA ALA A 317 -14.02 4.16 -21.97
C ALA A 317 -13.08 5.34 -21.68
N ASN A 318 -12.71 5.57 -20.42
CA ASN A 318 -11.86 6.70 -20.05
C ASN A 318 -10.44 6.56 -20.65
N LYS A 319 -9.96 7.65 -21.25
CA LYS A 319 -8.66 7.71 -21.92
C LYS A 319 -7.60 8.47 -21.13
N LEU A 320 -7.99 9.11 -20.04
CA LEU A 320 -7.11 9.99 -19.27
C LEU A 320 -7.31 9.77 -17.77
N THR A 321 -6.26 9.40 -17.06
CA THR A 321 -6.27 9.35 -15.59
C THR A 321 -5.37 10.46 -15.04
N ARG A 322 -5.91 11.22 -14.09
CA ARG A 322 -5.16 12.20 -13.30
C ARG A 322 -4.73 11.53 -11.99
N PHE A 323 -3.44 11.38 -11.81
CA PHE A 323 -2.84 10.85 -10.58
C PHE A 323 -2.49 12.00 -9.63
N LEU A 324 -2.77 11.82 -8.35
CA LEU A 324 -2.36 12.74 -7.29
C LEU A 324 -1.98 11.97 -6.04
N ALA A 325 -0.76 12.20 -5.55
CA ALA A 325 -0.34 11.88 -4.20
C ALA A 325 -0.17 13.17 -3.38
N LEU A 326 -0.44 13.11 -2.08
CA LEU A 326 -0.28 14.24 -1.18
C LEU A 326 0.78 13.95 -0.12
N ASP A 327 1.29 15.00 0.50
CA ASP A 327 2.21 14.92 1.62
C ASP A 327 1.48 14.47 2.91
N LYS A 328 2.22 14.06 3.93
CA LYS A 328 1.64 13.78 5.23
C LYS A 328 1.14 15.07 5.90
N CYS A 329 0.16 14.94 6.79
CA CYS A 329 -0.40 16.06 7.53
C CYS A 329 0.69 16.75 8.37
N GLY A 330 0.81 18.08 8.23
CA GLY A 330 1.79 18.86 8.97
C GLY A 330 1.83 20.32 8.53
N ALA A 331 2.46 21.16 9.33
CA ALA A 331 2.66 22.57 8.99
C ALA A 331 3.55 22.70 7.74
N ASN A 332 3.18 23.60 6.85
CA ASN A 332 3.89 23.88 5.58
C ASN A 332 4.01 22.67 4.63
N ARG A 333 3.06 21.70 4.73
CA ARG A 333 2.99 20.53 3.85
C ARG A 333 1.71 20.53 3.02
N SER A 334 1.80 20.05 1.78
CA SER A 334 0.66 19.95 0.87
C SER A 334 -0.14 18.66 1.12
N PHE A 335 -0.85 18.59 2.25
CA PHE A 335 -1.58 17.38 2.69
C PHE A 335 -3.08 17.38 2.37
N LEU A 336 -3.61 18.48 1.83
CA LEU A 336 -5.04 18.62 1.53
C LEU A 336 -5.24 19.22 0.13
N GLN A 337 -6.15 18.63 -0.64
CA GLN A 337 -6.57 19.15 -1.94
C GLN A 337 -8.09 19.00 -2.08
N ILE A 338 -8.76 20.07 -2.47
CA ILE A 338 -10.20 20.05 -2.81
C ILE A 338 -10.33 19.92 -4.32
N LEU A 339 -11.14 18.97 -4.77
CA LEU A 339 -11.38 18.69 -6.19
C LEU A 339 -12.89 18.61 -6.47
N ASP A 340 -13.32 19.16 -7.62
CA ASP A 340 -14.66 18.92 -8.15
C ASP A 340 -14.61 17.69 -9.06
N VAL A 341 -15.01 16.53 -8.52
CA VAL A 341 -14.99 15.26 -9.25
C VAL A 341 -16.32 15.03 -9.94
N LYS A 342 -16.28 14.85 -11.26
CA LYS A 342 -17.45 14.51 -12.09
C LYS A 342 -17.38 13.05 -12.53
N PRO A 343 -18.52 12.34 -12.61
CA PRO A 343 -18.56 10.98 -13.12
C PRO A 343 -18.13 10.94 -14.60
N VAL A 344 -17.35 9.91 -14.97
CA VAL A 344 -16.89 9.68 -16.36
C VAL A 344 -18.07 9.30 -17.26
N SER A 345 -18.94 8.42 -16.77
CA SER A 345 -20.10 7.95 -17.53
C SER A 345 -21.32 8.81 -17.22
N GLN A 346 -21.81 9.52 -18.22
CA GLN A 346 -23.07 10.28 -18.15
C GLN A 346 -24.33 9.38 -18.15
N HIS A 347 -24.17 8.06 -18.03
CA HIS A 347 -25.27 7.10 -18.14
C HIS A 347 -26.13 6.96 -16.87
N SER A 348 -25.77 7.66 -15.80
CA SER A 348 -26.66 7.79 -14.65
C SER A 348 -27.64 8.91 -14.96
N ALA A 349 -28.93 8.58 -15.10
CA ALA A 349 -29.98 9.59 -15.09
C ALA A 349 -29.68 10.59 -13.97
N PRO A 350 -29.87 11.92 -14.21
CA PRO A 350 -29.62 12.90 -13.18
C PRO A 350 -30.41 12.48 -11.93
N ALA A 351 -29.68 12.03 -10.92
CA ALA A 351 -30.29 11.72 -9.63
C ALA A 351 -31.01 13.01 -9.17
N PRO A 352 -32.22 12.91 -8.63
CA PRO A 352 -32.88 14.08 -8.04
C PRO A 352 -31.89 14.71 -7.04
N PRO A 353 -31.87 16.04 -6.87
CA PRO A 353 -30.93 16.73 -6.02
C PRO A 353 -31.06 16.19 -4.58
N GLN A 354 -30.28 15.19 -4.27
CA GLN A 354 -30.18 14.64 -2.91
C GLN A 354 -29.26 15.58 -2.13
N LYS A 355 -29.76 16.02 -0.99
CA LYS A 355 -29.04 16.93 -0.12
C LYS A 355 -27.81 16.26 0.52
N PHE A 356 -27.79 14.92 0.60
CA PHE A 356 -26.69 14.11 1.13
C PHE A 356 -26.65 12.77 0.37
N PHE A 357 -25.46 12.39 -0.09
CA PHE A 357 -25.22 11.07 -0.65
C PHE A 357 -24.94 10.07 0.48
N ARG A 358 -25.47 8.85 0.35
CA ARG A 358 -25.13 7.71 1.20
C ARG A 358 -24.15 6.82 0.46
N LEU A 359 -23.31 6.15 1.25
CA LEU A 359 -22.41 5.13 0.71
C LEU A 359 -23.23 3.88 0.36
N GLU A 360 -23.00 3.32 -0.82
CA GLU A 360 -23.73 2.17 -1.32
C GLU A 360 -22.75 1.08 -1.76
N TYR A 361 -23.17 -0.17 -1.65
CA TYR A 361 -22.48 -1.30 -2.26
C TYR A 361 -22.53 -1.18 -3.79
N ASP A 362 -21.50 -1.72 -4.46
CA ASP A 362 -21.47 -1.83 -5.90
C ASP A 362 -21.96 -3.21 -6.36
N LYS A 363 -22.94 -3.26 -7.25
CA LYS A 363 -23.56 -4.50 -7.72
C LYS A 363 -22.56 -5.47 -8.33
N GLU A 364 -21.72 -4.98 -9.25
CA GLU A 364 -20.72 -5.79 -9.94
C GLU A 364 -19.67 -6.33 -8.94
N TRP A 365 -19.24 -5.49 -8.00
CA TRP A 365 -18.30 -5.90 -6.97
C TRP A 365 -18.87 -6.99 -6.05
N LEU A 366 -20.12 -6.85 -5.61
CA LEU A 366 -20.78 -7.89 -4.79
C LEU A 366 -20.85 -9.23 -5.51
N ALA A 367 -21.13 -9.23 -6.82
CA ALA A 367 -21.13 -10.44 -7.64
C ALA A 367 -19.75 -11.07 -7.72
N ILE A 368 -18.71 -10.26 -7.95
CA ILE A 368 -17.31 -10.71 -7.97
C ILE A 368 -16.94 -11.34 -6.61
N LEU A 369 -17.28 -10.69 -5.49
CA LEU A 369 -16.99 -11.25 -4.16
C LEU A 369 -17.65 -12.62 -3.96
N ARG A 370 -18.86 -12.86 -4.46
CA ARG A 370 -19.52 -14.16 -4.37
C ARG A 370 -18.78 -15.23 -5.17
N VAL A 371 -18.32 -14.91 -6.38
CA VAL A 371 -17.53 -15.84 -7.22
C VAL A 371 -16.23 -16.26 -6.55
N PHE A 372 -15.54 -15.32 -5.89
CA PHE A 372 -14.23 -15.56 -5.27
C PHE A 372 -14.28 -15.93 -3.79
N ALA A 373 -15.48 -16.04 -3.19
CA ALA A 373 -15.62 -16.28 -1.76
C ALA A 373 -14.98 -17.59 -1.28
N ALA A 374 -15.02 -18.64 -2.10
CA ALA A 374 -14.45 -19.95 -1.78
C ALA A 374 -12.90 -19.99 -1.93
N ASP A 375 -12.31 -19.04 -2.65
CA ASP A 375 -10.88 -18.98 -2.90
C ASP A 375 -10.10 -18.31 -1.74
N LEU A 376 -10.82 -17.64 -0.83
CA LEU A 376 -10.21 -16.94 0.30
C LEU A 376 -9.89 -17.90 1.43
N THR A 377 -8.61 -18.14 1.65
CA THR A 377 -8.09 -18.92 2.78
C THR A 377 -7.31 -18.01 3.72
N LEU A 378 -7.55 -18.15 5.04
CA LEU A 378 -6.93 -17.35 6.09
C LEU A 378 -6.16 -18.22 7.08
N GLY A 379 -5.04 -17.69 7.59
CA GLY A 379 -4.32 -18.26 8.72
C GLY A 379 -3.54 -19.56 8.43
N ASP A 380 -3.50 -20.01 7.19
CA ASP A 380 -2.77 -21.21 6.77
C ASP A 380 -1.65 -20.86 5.78
N PRO A 381 -0.37 -20.85 6.23
CA PRO A 381 0.76 -20.55 5.36
C PRO A 381 1.05 -21.66 4.33
N SER A 382 0.47 -22.86 4.48
CA SER A 382 0.62 -23.97 3.54
C SER A 382 -0.43 -23.94 2.43
N ALA A 383 -1.50 -23.16 2.61
CA ALA A 383 -2.54 -23.00 1.59
C ALA A 383 -1.99 -22.34 0.33
N GLN A 384 -2.56 -22.69 -0.81
CA GLN A 384 -2.23 -22.10 -2.08
C GLN A 384 -3.45 -21.36 -2.63
N VAL A 385 -3.21 -20.16 -3.14
CA VAL A 385 -4.25 -19.42 -3.88
C VAL A 385 -4.52 -20.19 -5.17
N PRO A 386 -5.78 -20.50 -5.51
CA PRO A 386 -6.13 -21.13 -6.78
C PRO A 386 -5.57 -20.34 -7.97
N PRO A 387 -5.08 -21.01 -9.03
CA PRO A 387 -4.52 -20.33 -10.18
C PRO A 387 -5.56 -19.45 -10.86
N ASP A 388 -5.12 -18.33 -11.45
CA ASP A 388 -5.99 -17.48 -12.26
C ASP A 388 -6.45 -18.25 -13.51
N ARG A 389 -7.75 -18.37 -13.69
CA ARG A 389 -8.38 -19.06 -14.83
C ARG A 389 -8.73 -18.11 -15.98
N GLY A 390 -8.48 -16.84 -15.79
CA GLY A 390 -8.70 -15.79 -16.79
C GLY A 390 -10.14 -15.32 -16.93
N PRO A 391 -10.36 -14.18 -17.60
CA PRO A 391 -11.66 -13.52 -17.71
C PRO A 391 -12.74 -14.38 -18.34
N ALA A 392 -12.39 -15.22 -19.35
CA ALA A 392 -13.34 -16.08 -20.03
C ALA A 392 -13.99 -17.11 -19.09
N HIS A 393 -13.27 -17.54 -18.05
CA HIS A 393 -13.80 -18.42 -17.02
C HIS A 393 -14.69 -17.68 -16.02
N TYR A 394 -14.25 -16.50 -15.56
CA TYR A 394 -14.97 -15.79 -14.50
C TYR A 394 -16.21 -15.05 -15.00
N LEU A 395 -16.21 -14.57 -16.25
CA LEU A 395 -17.28 -13.76 -16.80
C LEU A 395 -18.68 -14.40 -16.65
N PRO A 396 -18.94 -15.64 -17.11
CA PRO A 396 -20.26 -16.23 -16.98
C PRO A 396 -20.68 -16.47 -15.52
N LEU A 397 -19.71 -16.72 -14.62
CA LEU A 397 -19.97 -16.87 -13.19
C LEU A 397 -20.39 -15.53 -12.57
N ILE A 398 -19.68 -14.45 -12.91
CA ILE A 398 -20.00 -13.10 -12.42
C ILE A 398 -21.37 -12.67 -12.92
N GLU A 399 -21.72 -12.89 -14.18
CA GLU A 399 -23.03 -12.56 -14.74
C GLU A 399 -24.18 -13.30 -14.04
N ALA A 400 -23.96 -14.57 -13.70
CA ALA A 400 -24.93 -15.32 -12.91
C ALA A 400 -25.10 -14.73 -11.50
N GLU A 401 -23.99 -14.35 -10.85
CA GLU A 401 -24.05 -13.74 -9.52
C GLU A 401 -24.57 -12.29 -9.56
N GLU A 402 -24.38 -11.54 -10.64
CA GLU A 402 -25.03 -10.23 -10.84
C GLU A 402 -26.56 -10.35 -10.88
N ALA A 403 -27.07 -11.41 -11.50
CA ALA A 403 -28.52 -11.69 -11.50
C ALA A 403 -29.02 -12.03 -10.08
N TRP A 404 -28.21 -12.78 -9.31
CA TRP A 404 -28.53 -13.06 -7.92
C TRP A 404 -28.53 -11.78 -7.07
N VAL A 405 -27.48 -10.92 -7.19
CA VAL A 405 -27.39 -9.62 -6.49
C VAL A 405 -28.58 -8.73 -6.85
N GLU A 406 -28.96 -8.68 -8.13
CA GLU A 406 -30.11 -7.92 -8.59
C GLU A 406 -31.39 -8.35 -7.84
N ALA A 407 -31.67 -9.64 -7.82
CA ALA A 407 -32.90 -10.18 -7.24
C ALA A 407 -32.94 -10.09 -5.70
N ASN A 408 -31.79 -10.26 -5.02
CA ASN A 408 -31.73 -10.40 -3.56
C ASN A 408 -31.34 -9.14 -2.82
N LEU A 409 -30.68 -8.19 -3.49
CA LEU A 409 -30.15 -6.98 -2.87
C LEU A 409 -30.62 -5.69 -3.53
N VAL A 410 -30.57 -5.57 -4.87
CA VAL A 410 -30.98 -4.35 -5.58
C VAL A 410 -32.49 -4.15 -5.50
N GLN A 411 -33.27 -5.14 -5.95
CA GLN A 411 -34.73 -5.04 -5.93
C GLN A 411 -35.30 -4.89 -4.52
N PRO A 412 -34.77 -5.58 -3.48
CA PRO A 412 -35.21 -5.34 -2.10
C PRO A 412 -34.68 -4.04 -1.47
N GLY A 413 -33.87 -3.20 -2.19
CA GLY A 413 -33.36 -1.93 -1.69
C GLY A 413 -32.30 -2.04 -0.61
N LYS A 414 -31.48 -3.11 -0.64
CA LYS A 414 -30.43 -3.38 0.37
C LYS A 414 -29.03 -2.88 -0.05
N MET A 415 -28.95 -1.97 -1.02
CA MET A 415 -27.67 -1.51 -1.55
C MET A 415 -27.01 -0.43 -0.69
N VAL A 416 -27.75 0.27 0.16
CA VAL A 416 -27.16 1.26 1.08
C VAL A 416 -26.35 0.53 2.14
N ILE A 417 -25.08 0.94 2.31
CA ILE A 417 -24.20 0.44 3.38
C ILE A 417 -24.78 0.91 4.72
N PRO A 418 -25.15 -0.01 5.63
CA PRO A 418 -25.72 0.40 6.91
C PRO A 418 -24.67 1.10 7.80
N GLU A 419 -25.10 2.12 8.51
CA GLU A 419 -24.27 2.81 9.52
C GLU A 419 -24.29 1.99 10.84
N ASN A 420 -23.72 0.79 10.79
CA ASN A 420 -23.79 -0.22 11.84
C ASN A 420 -22.44 -0.41 12.55
N PHE A 421 -21.71 0.69 12.77
CA PHE A 421 -20.49 0.67 13.56
C PHE A 421 -20.79 0.19 14.98
N GLU A 422 -19.96 -0.73 15.48
CA GLU A 422 -19.97 -1.20 16.86
C GLU A 422 -18.52 -1.31 17.37
N LEU A 423 -18.32 -1.01 18.66
CA LEU A 423 -17.03 -1.21 19.33
C LEU A 423 -16.72 -2.71 19.43
N THR A 424 -15.61 -3.16 18.88
CA THR A 424 -15.16 -4.56 18.97
C THR A 424 -14.08 -4.75 20.04
N ALA A 425 -13.20 -3.77 20.19
CA ALA A 425 -12.12 -3.77 21.20
C ALA A 425 -12.36 -2.69 22.26
N PRO A 426 -11.77 -2.82 23.46
CA PRO A 426 -11.75 -1.75 24.45
C PRO A 426 -11.14 -0.46 23.89
N VAL A 427 -11.72 0.68 24.24
CA VAL A 427 -11.19 1.99 23.91
C VAL A 427 -9.94 2.28 24.75
N TYR A 428 -9.00 3.03 24.20
CA TYR A 428 -7.81 3.49 24.95
C TYR A 428 -8.19 4.23 26.23
N ASP A 429 -7.58 3.80 27.32
CA ASP A 429 -7.64 4.46 28.62
C ASP A 429 -6.28 5.12 28.92
N PRO A 430 -6.21 6.46 28.95
CA PRO A 430 -4.96 7.16 29.22
C PRO A 430 -4.29 6.80 30.55
N THR A 431 -5.05 6.28 31.53
CA THR A 431 -4.51 5.87 32.83
C THR A 431 -3.67 4.62 32.75
N MET A 432 -3.88 3.78 31.73
CA MET A 432 -3.14 2.53 31.51
C MET A 432 -1.80 2.74 30.80
N GLY A 433 -1.55 3.93 30.23
CA GLY A 433 -0.36 4.20 29.43
C GLY A 433 -0.35 3.44 28.09
N ILE A 434 0.76 3.53 27.36
CA ILE A 434 0.92 2.89 26.03
C ILE A 434 1.81 1.64 26.05
N ASN A 435 2.57 1.43 27.12
CA ASN A 435 3.50 0.31 27.26
C ASN A 435 2.79 -0.93 27.83
N VAL A 436 2.02 -1.61 27.00
CA VAL A 436 1.32 -2.84 27.37
C VAL A 436 2.04 -4.06 26.79
N GLN A 437 2.00 -5.17 27.52
CA GLN A 437 2.57 -6.43 27.07
C GLN A 437 1.55 -7.25 26.27
N GLY A 438 2.04 -7.98 25.27
CA GLY A 438 1.24 -8.88 24.44
C GLY A 438 0.40 -8.15 23.39
N GLN A 439 -0.18 -8.95 22.52
CA GLN A 439 -1.08 -8.50 21.47
C GLN A 439 -2.53 -8.64 21.91
N PRO A 440 -3.47 -7.92 21.26
CA PRO A 440 -4.89 -8.09 21.54
C PRO A 440 -5.34 -9.49 21.13
N ARG A 441 -6.45 -9.93 21.71
CA ARG A 441 -7.17 -11.09 21.18
C ARG A 441 -7.79 -10.76 19.81
N GLU A 442 -8.07 -11.77 19.01
CA GLU A 442 -8.85 -11.62 17.78
C GLU A 442 -10.32 -11.28 18.12
N TYR A 443 -10.87 -10.27 17.48
CA TYR A 443 -12.26 -9.85 17.63
C TYR A 443 -13.06 -10.18 16.36
N SER A 444 -14.23 -10.79 16.53
CA SER A 444 -15.19 -10.99 15.44
C SER A 444 -16.02 -9.73 15.23
N ASN A 445 -15.90 -9.10 14.07
CA ASN A 445 -16.61 -7.85 13.79
C ASN A 445 -18.08 -8.10 13.36
N PRO A 446 -19.07 -7.49 14.04
CA PRO A 446 -20.48 -7.62 13.66
C PRO A 446 -20.79 -7.15 12.24
N GLN A 447 -20.10 -6.12 11.74
CA GLN A 447 -20.29 -5.60 10.38
C GLN A 447 -19.91 -6.66 9.35
N THR A 448 -18.73 -7.29 9.48
CA THR A 448 -18.25 -8.37 8.60
C THR A 448 -19.19 -9.56 8.64
N ARG A 449 -19.69 -9.93 9.84
CA ARG A 449 -20.69 -10.98 9.98
C ARG A 449 -21.99 -10.65 9.25
N ALA A 450 -22.51 -9.43 9.43
CA ALA A 450 -23.72 -8.96 8.75
C ALA A 450 -23.54 -8.93 7.23
N PHE A 451 -22.39 -8.47 6.74
CA PHE A 451 -22.04 -8.44 5.32
C PHE A 451 -21.99 -9.84 4.72
N CYS A 452 -21.27 -10.77 5.32
CA CYS A 452 -21.17 -12.16 4.84
C CYS A 452 -22.54 -12.85 4.84
N LYS A 453 -23.35 -12.61 5.87
CA LYS A 453 -24.74 -13.13 5.93
C LYS A 453 -25.62 -12.54 4.83
N MET A 454 -25.54 -11.23 4.58
CA MET A 454 -26.28 -10.53 3.52
C MET A 454 -25.91 -11.10 2.14
N LEU A 455 -24.61 -11.28 1.90
CA LEU A 455 -24.10 -11.77 0.62
C LEU A 455 -24.15 -13.30 0.49
N GLN A 456 -24.52 -14.03 1.55
CA GLN A 456 -24.57 -15.49 1.63
C GLN A 456 -23.21 -16.15 1.27
N ILE A 457 -22.13 -15.60 1.81
CA ILE A 457 -20.77 -16.12 1.66
C ILE A 457 -20.22 -16.60 3.01
N PRO A 458 -19.22 -17.51 3.02
CA PRO A 458 -18.51 -17.89 4.23
C PRO A 458 -17.90 -16.66 4.93
N ASN A 459 -17.84 -16.70 6.26
CA ASN A 459 -17.12 -15.70 7.06
C ASN A 459 -15.86 -16.31 7.69
N PRO A 460 -14.72 -16.31 7.02
CA PRO A 460 -13.47 -16.86 7.56
C PRO A 460 -12.84 -15.97 8.65
N PHE A 461 -13.34 -14.74 8.84
CA PHE A 461 -12.91 -13.80 9.88
C PHE A 461 -13.58 -14.03 11.23
N HIS A 462 -14.51 -14.99 11.31
CA HIS A 462 -15.12 -15.39 12.57
C HIS A 462 -14.35 -16.57 13.16
N ALA A 463 -13.96 -16.46 14.41
CA ALA A 463 -13.46 -17.56 15.20
C ALA A 463 -14.29 -17.72 16.46
N THR A 464 -14.46 -18.97 16.92
CA THR A 464 -15.10 -19.24 18.19
C THR A 464 -14.21 -18.80 19.35
N GLU A 465 -14.79 -18.62 20.53
CA GLU A 465 -14.04 -18.25 21.74
C GLU A 465 -12.95 -19.28 22.05
N GLU A 466 -13.27 -20.56 21.88
CA GLU A 466 -12.34 -21.68 22.11
C GLU A 466 -11.15 -21.62 21.14
N GLU A 467 -11.41 -21.33 19.85
CA GLU A 467 -10.35 -21.20 18.84
C GLU A 467 -9.44 -20.01 19.12
N VAL A 468 -10.01 -18.86 19.49
CA VAL A 468 -9.25 -17.66 19.86
C VAL A 468 -8.38 -17.97 21.08
N GLN A 469 -8.97 -18.57 22.12
CA GLN A 469 -8.26 -18.88 23.34
C GLN A 469 -7.12 -19.90 23.10
N ALA A 470 -7.38 -20.93 22.28
CA ALA A 470 -6.36 -21.93 21.93
C ALA A 470 -5.18 -21.29 21.18
N ARG A 471 -5.44 -20.39 20.24
CA ARG A 471 -4.36 -19.67 19.53
C ARG A 471 -3.58 -18.73 20.45
N MET A 472 -4.25 -17.99 21.31
CA MET A 472 -3.58 -17.11 22.28
C MET A 472 -2.71 -17.89 23.26
N GLN A 473 -3.13 -19.09 23.69
CA GLN A 473 -2.34 -19.98 24.53
C GLN A 473 -1.15 -20.62 23.80
N ALA A 474 -1.32 -20.96 22.53
CA ALA A 474 -0.25 -21.49 21.69
C ALA A 474 0.83 -20.42 21.39
N GLY A 475 0.45 -19.15 21.45
CA GLY A 475 1.33 -18.03 21.10
C GLY A 475 1.53 -17.86 19.58
N PRO A 476 2.35 -16.88 19.17
CA PRO A 476 2.64 -16.64 17.77
C PRO A 476 3.41 -17.81 17.15
N ARG A 477 3.21 -18.02 15.86
CA ARG A 477 3.99 -18.99 15.07
C ARG A 477 5.48 -18.62 15.11
N PRO A 478 6.41 -19.58 14.90
CA PRO A 478 7.82 -19.27 14.71
C PRO A 478 7.98 -18.24 13.56
N ASP A 479 8.94 -17.33 13.73
CA ASP A 479 9.28 -16.37 12.67
C ASP A 479 9.78 -17.09 11.41
N ASP A 480 9.55 -16.51 10.26
CA ASP A 480 10.15 -16.98 9.02
C ASP A 480 11.68 -16.75 9.11
N PRO A 481 12.52 -17.78 8.94
CA PRO A 481 13.97 -17.67 9.06
C PRO A 481 14.60 -16.58 8.18
N ARG A 482 13.90 -16.18 7.12
CA ARG A 482 14.32 -15.11 6.22
C ARG A 482 14.30 -13.72 6.88
N PHE A 483 13.55 -13.54 7.96
CA PHE A 483 13.48 -12.29 8.73
C PHE A 483 14.37 -12.30 9.99
N GLU A 484 15.00 -13.42 10.36
CA GLU A 484 15.89 -13.51 11.53
C GLU A 484 17.24 -12.78 11.33
N GLY A 485 17.61 -12.39 10.10
CA GLY A 485 18.90 -11.76 9.77
C GLY A 485 19.11 -10.33 10.27
N GLY A 486 18.07 -9.59 10.62
CA GLY A 486 18.12 -8.16 10.92
C GLY A 486 18.63 -7.77 12.33
N HIS A 487 18.79 -8.71 13.26
CA HIS A 487 19.16 -8.42 14.66
C HIS A 487 20.57 -8.84 15.08
N ARG A 488 21.43 -9.26 14.16
CA ARG A 488 22.87 -9.43 14.51
C ARG A 488 23.51 -8.05 14.60
N GLY A 489 23.55 -7.52 15.83
CA GLY A 489 24.17 -6.29 16.20
C GLY A 489 25.52 -6.12 15.53
N ARG A 490 25.77 -4.93 14.97
CA ARG A 490 27.11 -4.43 14.68
C ARG A 490 27.94 -4.41 15.96
N GLY A 491 28.42 -5.60 16.35
CA GLY A 491 29.47 -5.78 17.35
C GLY A 491 30.75 -5.17 16.77
N GLY A 492 31.32 -4.21 17.52
CA GLY A 492 32.46 -3.43 17.14
C GLY A 492 33.63 -4.24 16.60
N PHE A 493 34.10 -3.86 15.45
CA PHE A 493 35.41 -4.24 14.93
C PHE A 493 36.50 -3.54 15.77
N HIS A 494 37.01 -4.21 16.79
CA HIS A 494 38.33 -3.97 17.34
C HIS A 494 39.34 -4.86 16.59
N GLY A 495 39.79 -4.37 15.45
CA GLY A 495 40.93 -4.92 14.73
C GLY A 495 42.27 -4.51 15.38
N GLY A 496 42.71 -5.24 16.38
CA GLY A 496 44.06 -5.17 16.86
C GLY A 496 45.01 -5.96 15.95
N ARG A 497 45.71 -5.32 15.04
CA ARG A 497 46.96 -5.88 14.44
C ARG A 497 48.16 -5.36 15.18
N GLY A 498 48.62 -6.13 16.16
CA GLY A 498 49.93 -5.99 16.75
C GLY A 498 51.04 -6.28 15.73
N ARG A 499 51.92 -5.34 15.49
CA ARG A 499 53.26 -5.57 14.93
C ARG A 499 54.29 -5.19 15.99
N THR A 500 54.86 -6.22 16.60
CA THR A 500 56.09 -6.16 17.40
C THR A 500 57.26 -5.61 16.58
N ARG A 501 57.93 -4.56 17.08
CA ARG A 501 59.36 -4.36 16.94
C ARG A 501 59.88 -3.60 18.16
N GLY A 502 60.76 -4.25 18.90
CA GLY A 502 61.39 -3.76 20.10
C GLY A 502 62.55 -2.79 19.85
N ARG A 503 62.86 -2.07 20.90
CA ARG A 503 64.20 -1.66 21.42
C ARG A 503 63.98 -0.55 22.44
N GLY A 504 64.19 -0.84 23.72
CA GLY A 504 65.42 -0.52 24.43
C GLY A 504 65.40 0.87 25.07
N GLY A 505 65.56 0.93 26.40
CA GLY A 505 66.09 2.14 27.04
C GLY A 505 65.29 2.64 28.27
N ASN A 506 65.43 2.04 29.39
CA ASN A 506 65.97 2.39 30.71
C ASN A 506 65.75 3.79 31.34
N ARG A 507 65.50 3.76 32.67
CA ARG A 507 65.50 4.83 33.71
C ARG A 507 64.21 5.64 33.85
N GLY A 508 63.54 5.68 35.03
CA GLY A 508 63.98 5.71 36.42
C GLY A 508 63.24 6.85 37.09
N GLY A 509 62.66 6.66 38.27
CA GLY A 509 62.25 7.79 39.14
C GLY A 509 60.80 7.73 39.64
N ASN A 510 60.54 7.05 40.65
CA ASN A 510 60.23 7.24 42.07
C ASN A 510 59.42 8.45 42.52
N ARG A 511 58.52 8.21 43.48
CA ARG A 511 57.74 9.04 44.43
C ARG A 511 56.35 9.41 43.95
N GLY A 512 55.26 9.10 44.66
CA GLY A 512 55.03 9.07 46.12
C GLY A 512 53.94 10.10 46.42
N GLY A 513 52.85 9.69 47.10
CA GLY A 513 51.92 10.66 47.73
C GLY A 513 50.44 10.23 47.61
N GLN A 514 49.97 9.46 48.48
CA GLN A 514 48.93 9.62 49.53
C GLN A 514 47.90 10.75 49.24
N GLY A 515 46.60 10.40 49.11
CA GLY A 515 45.77 10.52 50.28
C GLY A 515 44.46 11.27 50.05
N ARG A 516 43.45 10.65 50.53
CA ARG A 516 42.20 11.15 51.17
C ARG A 516 40.91 11.26 50.37
N ALA A 517 40.04 10.39 50.82
CA ALA A 517 38.60 10.49 50.80
C ALA A 517 38.04 11.84 51.25
N TRP A 518 36.82 12.18 50.80
CA TRP A 518 35.71 12.62 51.66
C TRP A 518 34.37 12.44 50.92
N GLN A 519 33.44 11.90 51.66
CA GLN A 519 32.01 11.76 51.49
C GLN A 519 31.33 13.14 51.32
N ARG A 520 30.35 13.23 50.46
CA ARG A 520 28.93 13.48 50.75
C ARG A 520 28.12 13.36 49.49
#